data_177649398dc2f50e0e36a8fd342ba5d8
#
_entry.id   177649398dc2f50e0e36a8fd342ba5d8
#
_cell.length_a   1.000
_cell.length_b   1.000
_cell.length_c   1.000
_cell.angle_alpha   90.00
_cell.angle_beta   90.00
_cell.angle_gamma   90.00
#
_symmetry.space_group_name_H-M   'P 1'
#
loop_
_entity.id
_entity.type
_entity.pdbx_description
1 polymer ?
#
loop_
_entity_poly.entity_id
_entity_poly.type
_entity_poly.pdbx_seq_one_letter_code
_entity_poly.pdbx_strand_id
1 'polypeptide(L)'
;MKAPSTKILLSLCFVLSLSVYGQNSKTFTANITTENIVDEDHHKIIFEAVKATEMEALLDQAGPLTVFAPSDAAFERFSNGKVEELLNSKDKSELKSLLGYHIVAGHLTASKILRAMCKGNGKASFTTIQGKKLDAHMDGYDIVLTDPIGNTARITTADVRQKNSVIHQIDSVIQPTQM
;
A
#
# COMPACT_ATOMS: atom_id res chain seq x y z
N MET A 1 35.14 42.59 69.31
CA MET A 1 34.87 43.63 68.28
C MET A 1 34.29 42.88 67.06
N LYS A 2 33.12 43.26 66.63
CA LYS A 2 32.23 42.52 65.71
C LYS A 2 32.63 42.77 64.25
N ALA A 3 32.74 41.71 63.48
CA ALA A 3 32.80 41.78 62.02
C ALA A 3 31.38 41.85 61.43
N PRO A 4 31.17 42.65 60.40
CA PRO A 4 29.86 42.73 59.76
C PRO A 4 29.68 41.62 58.75
N SER A 5 28.54 41.02 58.80
CA SER A 5 28.03 39.98 57.88
C SER A 5 27.68 40.60 56.54
N THR A 6 28.35 40.20 55.48
CA THR A 6 28.03 40.60 54.12
C THR A 6 26.98 39.63 53.60
N LYS A 7 25.74 40.04 53.48
CA LYS A 7 24.69 39.34 52.84
C LYS A 7 24.86 39.47 51.31
N ILE A 8 25.35 38.47 50.66
CA ILE A 8 25.37 38.37 49.21
C ILE A 8 23.98 37.95 48.78
N LEU A 9 23.29 38.92 48.22
CA LEU A 9 22.00 38.72 47.59
C LEU A 9 22.21 38.06 46.22
N LEU A 10 22.19 36.72 46.16
CA LEU A 10 22.18 36.01 44.88
C LEU A 10 20.78 36.11 44.31
N SER A 11 20.57 37.07 43.41
CA SER A 11 19.41 37.14 42.56
C SER A 11 19.49 35.97 41.54
N LEU A 12 18.84 34.87 41.89
CA LEU A 12 18.69 33.72 40.99
C LEU A 12 17.61 34.07 39.97
N CYS A 13 18.05 34.60 38.83
CA CYS A 13 17.20 34.71 37.67
C CYS A 13 16.84 33.29 37.22
N PHE A 14 15.70 32.79 37.72
CA PHE A 14 15.09 31.57 37.21
C PHE A 14 14.44 31.93 35.87
N VAL A 15 15.25 31.84 34.83
CA VAL A 15 14.75 31.85 33.44
C VAL A 15 13.98 30.55 33.25
N LEU A 16 12.66 30.63 33.41
CA LEU A 16 11.77 29.58 32.92
C LEU A 16 11.90 29.51 31.41
N SER A 17 12.82 28.69 30.96
CA SER A 17 12.76 28.17 29.59
C SER A 17 11.55 27.23 29.51
N LEU A 18 10.42 27.79 29.10
CA LEU A 18 9.31 27.02 28.57
C LEU A 18 9.82 26.34 27.30
N SER A 19 10.41 25.17 27.49
CA SER A 19 10.56 24.22 26.42
C SER A 19 9.16 23.85 26.00
N VAL A 20 8.67 24.50 24.97
CA VAL A 20 7.55 24.02 24.18
C VAL A 20 8.01 22.69 23.63
N TYR A 21 7.73 21.62 24.33
CA TYR A 21 7.69 20.29 23.74
C TYR A 21 6.59 20.35 22.69
N GLY A 22 7.01 20.74 21.48
CA GLY A 22 6.24 20.43 20.31
C GLY A 22 6.03 18.91 20.34
N GLN A 23 4.86 18.51 20.75
CA GLN A 23 4.38 17.15 20.53
C GLN A 23 4.32 17.05 19.00
N ASN A 24 5.43 16.56 18.41
CA ASN A 24 5.36 15.88 17.15
C ASN A 24 4.40 14.70 17.40
N SER A 25 3.11 14.98 17.29
CA SER A 25 2.15 13.96 16.93
C SER A 25 2.65 13.45 15.58
N LYS A 26 3.53 12.45 15.64
CA LYS A 26 3.74 11.54 14.54
C LYS A 26 2.36 10.95 14.33
N THR A 27 1.61 11.59 13.47
CA THR A 27 0.45 11.02 12.83
C THR A 27 0.98 9.70 12.27
N PHE A 28 0.56 8.63 12.90
CA PHE A 28 0.88 7.27 12.50
C PHE A 28 0.05 7.02 11.23
N THR A 29 0.47 7.65 10.17
CA THR A 29 0.00 7.34 8.84
C THR A 29 0.57 5.97 8.55
N ALA A 30 -0.27 5.02 8.48
CA ALA A 30 0.10 3.69 8.14
C ALA A 30 0.74 3.67 6.78
N ASN A 31 1.74 2.93 6.75
CA ASN A 31 2.75 2.91 5.74
C ASN A 31 2.44 1.87 4.65
N ILE A 32 1.26 1.96 4.06
CA ILE A 32 1.18 1.91 2.61
C ILE A 32 1.32 3.39 2.18
N THR A 33 2.26 4.07 2.77
CA THR A 33 2.59 5.42 2.38
C THR A 33 3.54 5.33 1.21
N THR A 34 3.28 6.18 0.27
CA THR A 34 4.04 6.53 -0.92
C THR A 34 5.57 6.51 -0.76
N GLU A 35 6.11 6.57 0.44
CA GLU A 35 7.54 6.66 0.73
C GLU A 35 8.31 5.32 0.64
N ASN A 36 7.64 4.20 0.45
CA ASN A 36 8.28 2.87 0.52
C ASN A 36 7.91 1.89 -0.58
N ILE A 37 7.15 2.30 -1.59
CA ILE A 37 7.02 1.51 -2.82
C ILE A 37 8.24 1.82 -3.67
N VAL A 38 8.92 0.79 -4.06
CA VAL A 38 10.27 0.72 -4.58
C VAL A 38 10.55 1.61 -5.79
N ASP A 39 9.54 2.26 -6.35
CA ASP A 39 9.69 3.20 -7.44
C ASP A 39 8.44 4.09 -7.55
N GLU A 40 8.42 5.19 -6.79
CA GLU A 40 7.34 6.17 -6.86
C GLU A 40 7.17 6.73 -8.28
N ASP A 41 8.24 6.77 -9.05
CA ASP A 41 8.21 7.29 -10.41
C ASP A 41 7.43 6.42 -11.39
N HIS A 42 7.18 5.14 -11.06
CA HIS A 42 6.49 4.19 -11.93
C HIS A 42 5.14 3.67 -11.37
N HIS A 43 4.67 4.19 -10.24
CA HIS A 43 3.44 3.74 -9.56
C HIS A 43 2.57 4.89 -9.05
N LYS A 44 2.63 6.07 -9.65
CA LYS A 44 1.89 7.28 -9.24
C LYS A 44 0.38 7.08 -9.28
N ILE A 45 -0.11 6.41 -10.32
CA ILE A 45 -1.56 6.23 -10.55
C ILE A 45 -2.20 5.42 -9.43
N ILE A 46 -1.57 4.31 -8.99
CA ILE A 46 -2.16 3.50 -7.91
C ILE A 46 -2.20 4.28 -6.58
N PHE A 47 -1.22 5.14 -6.31
CA PHE A 47 -1.21 5.98 -5.13
C PHE A 47 -2.29 7.04 -5.14
N GLU A 48 -2.44 7.72 -6.26
CA GLU A 48 -3.51 8.69 -6.46
C GLU A 48 -4.88 8.02 -6.29
N ALA A 49 -5.04 6.81 -6.83
CA ALA A 49 -6.26 6.03 -6.71
C ALA A 49 -6.56 5.64 -5.24
N VAL A 50 -5.57 5.19 -4.48
CA VAL A 50 -5.73 4.87 -3.05
C VAL A 50 -6.12 6.11 -2.25
N LYS A 51 -5.49 7.26 -2.50
CA LYS A 51 -5.86 8.53 -1.86
C LYS A 51 -7.27 8.99 -2.25
N ALA A 52 -7.58 8.98 -3.54
CA ALA A 52 -8.88 9.41 -4.06
C ALA A 52 -10.05 8.56 -3.53
N THR A 53 -9.77 7.34 -3.10
CA THR A 53 -10.76 6.40 -2.57
C THR A 53 -10.78 6.33 -1.04
N GLU A 54 -9.90 7.06 -0.35
CA GLU A 54 -9.75 7.04 1.11
C GLU A 54 -9.47 5.62 1.67
N MET A 55 -8.87 4.75 0.87
CA MET A 55 -8.59 3.36 1.27
C MET A 55 -7.39 3.24 2.22
N GLU A 56 -6.58 4.27 2.38
CA GLU A 56 -5.38 4.26 3.23
C GLU A 56 -5.69 3.78 4.66
N ALA A 57 -6.69 4.40 5.30
CA ALA A 57 -7.08 4.05 6.66
C ALA A 57 -7.61 2.61 6.80
N LEU A 58 -8.32 2.13 5.77
CA LEU A 58 -8.83 0.76 5.73
C LEU A 58 -7.68 -0.25 5.60
N LEU A 59 -6.74 0.03 4.71
CA LEU A 59 -5.58 -0.82 4.48
C LEU A 59 -4.69 -0.92 5.73
N ASP A 60 -4.61 0.17 6.50
CA ASP A 60 -3.86 0.21 7.76
C ASP A 60 -4.42 -0.70 8.85
N GLN A 61 -5.73 -0.75 8.94
CA GLN A 61 -6.44 -1.48 10.00
C GLN A 61 -6.70 -2.94 9.63
N ALA A 62 -6.59 -3.29 8.36
CA ALA A 62 -7.03 -4.59 7.85
C ALA A 62 -6.10 -5.78 8.19
N GLY A 63 -4.99 -5.58 8.91
CA GLY A 63 -4.01 -6.63 9.21
C GLY A 63 -3.07 -6.90 8.03
N PRO A 64 -2.36 -8.05 8.02
CA PRO A 64 -1.41 -8.32 6.94
C PRO A 64 -2.12 -8.46 5.58
N LEU A 65 -1.62 -7.74 4.58
CA LEU A 65 -2.17 -7.70 3.24
C LEU A 65 -1.10 -8.04 2.19
N THR A 66 -1.57 -8.48 1.03
CA THR A 66 -0.78 -8.57 -0.19
C THR A 66 -1.40 -7.68 -1.25
N VAL A 67 -0.61 -6.79 -1.80
CA VAL A 67 -1.02 -5.85 -2.84
C VAL A 67 -0.34 -6.22 -4.15
N PHE A 68 -1.11 -6.45 -5.18
CA PHE A 68 -0.63 -6.57 -6.55
C PHE A 68 -0.71 -5.20 -7.20
N ALA A 69 0.43 -4.51 -7.31
CA ALA A 69 0.51 -3.11 -7.73
C ALA A 69 0.83 -3.00 -9.23
N PRO A 70 -0.13 -2.57 -10.07
CA PRO A 70 0.15 -2.27 -11.47
C PRO A 70 1.09 -1.07 -11.60
N SER A 71 1.99 -1.11 -12.57
CA SER A 71 2.78 0.05 -12.96
C SER A 71 1.90 1.11 -13.66
N ASP A 72 2.38 2.35 -13.73
CA ASP A 72 1.70 3.41 -14.50
C ASP A 72 1.52 3.02 -15.96
N ALA A 73 2.55 2.41 -16.56
CA ALA A 73 2.46 1.86 -17.92
C ALA A 73 1.40 0.74 -18.05
N ALA A 74 1.12 -0.02 -16.99
CA ALA A 74 0.04 -1.00 -16.98
C ALA A 74 -1.33 -0.30 -17.00
N PHE A 75 -1.49 0.77 -16.24
CA PHE A 75 -2.71 1.58 -16.23
C PHE A 75 -2.94 2.29 -17.56
N GLU A 76 -1.91 2.85 -18.18
CA GLU A 76 -1.99 3.50 -19.50
C GLU A 76 -2.50 2.52 -20.57
N ARG A 77 -2.02 1.27 -20.54
CA ARG A 77 -2.46 0.22 -21.48
C ARG A 77 -3.86 -0.31 -21.20
N PHE A 78 -4.30 -0.19 -19.96
CA PHE A 78 -5.53 -0.84 -19.50
C PHE A 78 -6.79 -0.31 -20.19
N SER A 79 -6.89 0.97 -20.52
CA SER A 79 -8.21 1.50 -20.83
C SER A 79 -8.32 2.82 -21.57
N ASN A 80 -7.36 3.21 -22.37
CA ASN A 80 -7.49 4.45 -23.16
C ASN A 80 -8.09 5.65 -22.38
N GLY A 81 -7.64 5.85 -21.11
CA GLY A 81 -8.11 6.96 -20.27
C GLY A 81 -9.23 6.61 -19.27
N LYS A 82 -9.66 5.36 -19.17
CA LYS A 82 -10.70 4.96 -18.20
C LYS A 82 -10.28 5.20 -16.75
N VAL A 83 -8.99 5.05 -16.45
CA VAL A 83 -8.48 5.27 -15.08
C VAL A 83 -8.57 6.74 -14.71
N GLU A 84 -8.22 7.65 -15.62
CA GLU A 84 -8.38 9.09 -15.42
C GLU A 84 -9.86 9.47 -15.25
N GLU A 85 -10.75 8.83 -15.99
CA GLU A 85 -12.20 9.00 -15.82
C GLU A 85 -12.62 8.59 -14.40
N LEU A 86 -12.20 7.42 -13.93
CA LEU A 86 -12.48 6.93 -12.58
C LEU A 86 -11.85 7.81 -11.49
N LEU A 87 -10.64 8.30 -11.70
CA LEU A 87 -9.99 9.25 -10.80
C LEU A 87 -10.73 10.57 -10.69
N ASN A 88 -11.32 11.04 -11.79
CA ASN A 88 -12.07 12.30 -11.85
C ASN A 88 -13.57 12.16 -11.53
N SER A 89 -14.09 10.93 -11.48
CA SER A 89 -15.50 10.67 -11.14
C SER A 89 -15.81 11.11 -9.69
N LYS A 90 -17.03 11.62 -9.49
CA LYS A 90 -17.54 11.89 -8.13
C LYS A 90 -17.83 10.61 -7.37
N ASP A 91 -18.31 9.58 -8.06
CA ASP A 91 -18.52 8.25 -7.50
C ASP A 91 -17.22 7.44 -7.62
N LYS A 92 -16.65 7.10 -6.49
CA LYS A 92 -15.42 6.32 -6.38
C LYS A 92 -15.67 4.81 -6.22
N SER A 93 -16.91 4.35 -6.31
CA SER A 93 -17.27 2.94 -6.06
C SER A 93 -16.56 1.98 -7.03
N GLU A 94 -16.52 2.31 -8.31
CA GLU A 94 -15.85 1.52 -9.34
C GLU A 94 -14.33 1.50 -9.13
N LEU A 95 -13.74 2.66 -8.79
CA LEU A 95 -12.30 2.74 -8.48
C LEU A 95 -11.96 1.95 -7.22
N LYS A 96 -12.79 2.01 -6.16
CA LYS A 96 -12.64 1.18 -4.96
C LYS A 96 -12.74 -0.31 -5.29
N SER A 97 -13.66 -0.66 -6.18
CA SER A 97 -13.82 -2.02 -6.67
C SER A 97 -12.57 -2.51 -7.37
N LEU A 98 -12.03 -1.72 -8.30
CA LEU A 98 -10.81 -2.04 -9.01
C LEU A 98 -9.63 -2.22 -8.05
N LEU A 99 -9.38 -1.26 -7.16
CA LEU A 99 -8.28 -1.33 -6.19
C LEU A 99 -8.43 -2.52 -5.24
N GLY A 100 -9.63 -2.76 -4.72
CA GLY A 100 -9.90 -3.87 -3.80
C GLY A 100 -9.68 -5.23 -4.47
N TYR A 101 -9.81 -5.34 -5.78
CA TYR A 101 -9.52 -6.56 -6.52
C TYR A 101 -8.01 -6.86 -6.59
N HIS A 102 -7.16 -5.84 -6.50
CA HIS A 102 -5.71 -5.97 -6.45
C HIS A 102 -5.16 -6.33 -5.06
N ILE A 103 -6.02 -6.49 -4.07
CA ILE A 103 -5.62 -6.72 -2.68
C ILE A 103 -6.16 -8.04 -2.17
N VAL A 104 -5.28 -8.84 -1.56
CA VAL A 104 -5.62 -10.12 -0.94
C VAL A 104 -5.27 -10.07 0.54
N ALA A 105 -6.12 -10.62 1.39
CA ALA A 105 -5.83 -10.74 2.81
C ALA A 105 -4.70 -11.75 3.06
N GLY A 106 -3.80 -11.42 3.98
CA GLY A 106 -2.66 -12.24 4.34
C GLY A 106 -1.36 -11.81 3.67
N HIS A 107 -0.27 -12.34 4.19
CA HIS A 107 1.10 -12.05 3.75
C HIS A 107 1.56 -13.12 2.76
N LEU A 108 1.21 -12.97 1.48
CA LEU A 108 1.52 -13.90 0.40
C LEU A 108 2.85 -13.53 -0.27
N THR A 109 3.95 -14.07 0.19
CA THR A 109 5.22 -13.98 -0.52
C THR A 109 5.18 -14.82 -1.81
N ALA A 110 6.06 -14.55 -2.78
CA ALA A 110 6.18 -15.35 -4.00
C ALA A 110 6.35 -16.84 -3.68
N SER A 111 7.15 -17.17 -2.66
CA SER A 111 7.32 -18.56 -2.21
C SER A 111 6.04 -19.18 -1.66
N LYS A 112 5.15 -18.42 -1.02
CA LYS A 112 3.85 -18.91 -0.56
C LYS A 112 2.88 -19.11 -1.74
N ILE A 113 2.91 -18.22 -2.72
CA ILE A 113 2.13 -18.34 -3.96
C ILE A 113 2.58 -19.61 -4.71
N LEU A 114 3.88 -19.79 -4.92
CA LEU A 114 4.44 -20.98 -5.56
C LEU A 114 4.05 -22.27 -4.82
N ARG A 115 4.14 -22.28 -3.50
CA ARG A 115 3.74 -23.42 -2.67
C ARG A 115 2.24 -23.75 -2.81
N ALA A 116 1.40 -22.71 -2.88
CA ALA A 116 -0.03 -22.90 -3.11
C ALA A 116 -0.30 -23.52 -4.48
N MET A 117 0.38 -23.04 -5.52
CA MET A 117 0.29 -23.61 -6.87
C MET A 117 0.79 -25.07 -6.93
N CYS A 118 1.90 -25.39 -6.26
CA CYS A 118 2.36 -26.78 -6.17
C CYS A 118 1.31 -27.72 -5.54
N LYS A 119 0.59 -27.25 -4.52
CA LYS A 119 -0.51 -28.02 -3.88
C LYS A 119 -1.76 -28.11 -4.76
N GLY A 120 -1.97 -27.14 -5.64
CA GLY A 120 -3.12 -27.03 -6.53
C GLY A 120 -2.88 -27.50 -7.96
N ASN A 121 -1.97 -28.47 -8.18
CA ASN A 121 -1.65 -29.00 -9.51
C ASN A 121 -1.25 -27.92 -10.51
N GLY A 122 -0.38 -27.00 -10.10
CA GLY A 122 0.14 -25.91 -10.92
C GLY A 122 -0.70 -24.63 -10.90
N LYS A 123 -1.81 -24.59 -10.17
CA LYS A 123 -2.69 -23.43 -10.04
C LYS A 123 -2.99 -23.13 -8.57
N ALA A 124 -3.21 -21.86 -8.26
CA ALA A 124 -3.70 -21.41 -6.97
C ALA A 124 -4.83 -20.38 -7.17
N SER A 125 -5.75 -20.29 -6.21
CA SER A 125 -6.83 -19.30 -6.24
C SER A 125 -6.84 -18.56 -4.91
N PHE A 126 -6.77 -17.26 -4.96
CA PHE A 126 -6.80 -16.37 -3.81
C PHE A 126 -8.12 -15.60 -3.77
N THR A 127 -8.55 -15.22 -2.57
CA THR A 127 -9.75 -14.39 -2.42
C THR A 127 -9.30 -12.96 -2.13
N THR A 128 -9.70 -12.04 -3.00
CA THR A 128 -9.44 -10.60 -2.84
C THR A 128 -10.27 -10.02 -1.69
N ILE A 129 -9.94 -8.82 -1.23
CA ILE A 129 -10.73 -8.15 -0.17
C ILE A 129 -12.17 -7.86 -0.61
N GLN A 130 -12.46 -7.93 -1.91
CA GLN A 130 -13.82 -7.86 -2.45
C GLN A 130 -14.58 -9.20 -2.43
N GLY A 131 -13.96 -10.29 -1.96
CA GLY A 131 -14.55 -11.62 -1.97
C GLY A 131 -14.52 -12.30 -3.34
N LYS A 132 -13.90 -11.73 -4.36
CA LYS A 132 -13.74 -12.32 -5.69
C LYS A 132 -12.48 -13.17 -5.78
N LYS A 133 -12.47 -14.14 -6.70
CA LYS A 133 -11.32 -15.01 -6.93
C LYS A 133 -10.33 -14.36 -7.87
N LEU A 134 -9.05 -14.54 -7.56
CA LEU A 134 -7.90 -14.21 -8.36
C LEU A 134 -7.06 -15.47 -8.49
N ASP A 135 -6.91 -15.97 -9.71
CA ASP A 135 -6.17 -17.18 -9.98
C ASP A 135 -4.72 -16.87 -10.28
N ALA A 136 -3.82 -17.82 -9.95
CA ALA A 136 -2.41 -17.74 -10.25
C ALA A 136 -1.92 -19.06 -10.83
N HIS A 137 -1.01 -18.98 -11.83
CA HIS A 137 -0.34 -20.12 -12.44
C HIS A 137 1.07 -19.72 -12.88
N MET A 138 1.87 -20.71 -13.29
CA MET A 138 3.16 -20.44 -13.91
C MET A 138 3.02 -20.36 -15.44
N ASP A 139 3.68 -19.37 -16.03
CA ASP A 139 3.95 -19.28 -17.46
C ASP A 139 5.47 -19.17 -17.66
N GLY A 140 6.09 -20.25 -18.02
CA GLY A 140 7.55 -20.37 -17.98
C GLY A 140 8.06 -20.23 -16.54
N TYR A 141 8.83 -19.17 -16.29
CA TYR A 141 9.39 -18.85 -14.97
C TYR A 141 8.59 -17.76 -14.22
N ASP A 142 7.58 -17.20 -14.86
CA ASP A 142 6.81 -16.08 -14.31
C ASP A 142 5.57 -16.56 -13.56
N ILE A 143 5.27 -15.91 -12.44
CA ILE A 143 3.97 -16.03 -11.79
C ILE A 143 3.00 -15.13 -12.54
N VAL A 144 1.95 -15.72 -13.09
CA VAL A 144 0.90 -15.03 -13.82
C VAL A 144 -0.40 -15.09 -13.02
N LEU A 145 -0.99 -13.94 -12.82
CA LEU A 145 -2.32 -13.78 -12.25
C LEU A 145 -3.34 -13.77 -13.37
N THR A 146 -4.52 -14.35 -13.13
CA THR A 146 -5.61 -14.39 -14.10
C THR A 146 -6.91 -13.97 -13.41
N ASP A 147 -7.59 -12.99 -13.98
CA ASP A 147 -8.89 -12.54 -13.49
C ASP A 147 -10.06 -13.38 -14.08
N PRO A 148 -11.30 -13.23 -13.59
CA PRO A 148 -12.44 -14.04 -14.03
C PRO A 148 -12.84 -13.84 -15.50
N ILE A 149 -12.41 -12.75 -16.12
CA ILE A 149 -12.71 -12.45 -17.54
C ILE A 149 -11.54 -12.84 -18.47
N GLY A 150 -10.46 -13.41 -17.90
CA GLY A 150 -9.34 -13.96 -18.65
C GLY A 150 -8.19 -12.99 -18.90
N ASN A 151 -8.20 -11.77 -18.33
CA ASN A 151 -7.02 -10.92 -18.39
C ASN A 151 -5.91 -11.50 -17.51
N THR A 152 -4.68 -11.28 -17.92
CA THR A 152 -3.50 -11.79 -17.24
C THR A 152 -2.57 -10.64 -16.84
N ALA A 153 -1.88 -10.82 -15.71
CA ALA A 153 -0.83 -9.93 -15.24
C ALA A 153 0.36 -10.75 -14.72
N ARG A 154 1.57 -10.41 -15.16
CA ARG A 154 2.81 -11.03 -14.68
C ARG A 154 3.33 -10.29 -13.47
N ILE A 155 3.84 -11.01 -12.49
CA ILE A 155 4.60 -10.39 -11.38
C ILE A 155 5.99 -10.06 -11.91
N THR A 156 6.29 -8.76 -12.00
CA THR A 156 7.59 -8.25 -12.49
C THR A 156 8.60 -8.06 -11.37
N THR A 157 8.14 -7.66 -10.20
CA THR A 157 8.95 -7.56 -8.98
C THR A 157 8.17 -8.15 -7.82
N ALA A 158 8.77 -9.13 -7.14
CA ALA A 158 8.10 -9.83 -6.05
C ALA A 158 8.65 -9.42 -4.68
N ASP A 159 7.83 -9.63 -3.65
CA ASP A 159 8.24 -9.59 -2.24
C ASP A 159 8.79 -8.24 -1.76
N VAL A 160 8.32 -7.14 -2.31
CA VAL A 160 8.58 -5.82 -1.77
C VAL A 160 7.89 -5.72 -0.41
N ARG A 161 8.68 -5.67 0.65
CA ARG A 161 8.17 -5.72 2.02
C ARG A 161 7.80 -4.33 2.51
N GLN A 162 6.61 -4.24 3.05
CA GLN A 162 6.13 -3.12 3.83
C GLN A 162 5.84 -3.58 5.26
N LYS A 163 5.71 -2.63 6.19
CA LYS A 163 5.54 -2.94 7.62
C LYS A 163 4.47 -3.98 7.89
N ASN A 164 3.34 -3.91 7.21
CA ASN A 164 2.18 -4.80 7.40
C ASN A 164 1.69 -5.48 6.12
N SER A 165 2.46 -5.39 5.02
CA SER A 165 2.04 -5.92 3.73
C SER A 165 3.22 -6.43 2.89
N VAL A 166 2.89 -7.23 1.89
CA VAL A 166 3.77 -7.59 0.78
C VAL A 166 3.22 -6.95 -0.49
N ILE A 167 4.08 -6.32 -1.27
CA ILE A 167 3.72 -5.76 -2.55
C ILE A 167 4.39 -6.57 -3.65
N HIS A 168 3.62 -6.93 -4.65
CA HIS A 168 4.10 -7.50 -5.91
C HIS A 168 3.76 -6.52 -7.04
N GLN A 169 4.76 -6.06 -7.75
CA GLN A 169 4.53 -5.25 -8.95
C GLN A 169 4.05 -6.14 -10.09
N ILE A 170 3.08 -5.66 -10.83
CA ILE A 170 2.51 -6.38 -11.99
C ILE A 170 2.51 -5.51 -13.24
N ASP A 171 2.63 -6.15 -14.39
CA ASP A 171 2.72 -5.49 -15.70
C ASP A 171 1.37 -5.10 -16.30
N SER A 172 0.27 -5.57 -15.73
CA SER A 172 -1.07 -5.36 -16.27
C SER A 172 -2.10 -5.16 -15.15
N VAL A 173 -3.19 -4.46 -15.44
CA VAL A 173 -4.32 -4.30 -14.51
C VAL A 173 -5.23 -5.50 -14.61
N ILE A 174 -5.66 -6.03 -13.45
CA ILE A 174 -6.64 -7.12 -13.33
C ILE A 174 -8.00 -6.57 -12.87
N GLN A 175 -9.09 -7.22 -13.28
CA GLN A 175 -10.44 -6.73 -13.05
C GLN A 175 -11.33 -7.78 -12.38
N PRO A 176 -12.26 -7.38 -11.48
CA PRO A 176 -13.16 -8.34 -10.84
C PRO A 176 -14.23 -8.91 -11.78
N THR A 177 -14.66 -8.13 -12.76
CA THR A 177 -15.65 -8.43 -13.82
C THR A 177 -15.55 -7.37 -14.90
N GLN A 178 -16.41 -7.42 -15.93
CA GLN A 178 -16.54 -6.28 -16.84
C GLN A 178 -17.04 -5.07 -16.07
N MET A 179 -16.35 -3.95 -16.25
CA MET A 179 -16.73 -2.63 -15.76
C MET A 179 -17.58 -1.92 -16.80
#